data_e65a0817f18d6dd987d3288eb3b6975c
#
_entry.id   e65a0817f18d6dd987d3288eb3b6975c
#
_cell.length_a   1.000
_cell.length_b   1.000
_cell.length_c   1.000
_cell.angle_alpha   90.00
_cell.angle_beta   90.00
_cell.angle_gamma   90.00
#
_symmetry.space_group_name_H-M   'P 1'
#
loop_
_entity.id
_entity.type
_entity.pdbx_description
1 polymer ?
#
loop_
_entity_poly.entity_id
_entity_poly.type
_entity_poly.pdbx_seq_one_letter_code
_entity_poly.pdbx_strand_id
1 'polypeptide(L)'
;MNLLVTGGAGFIGSNFIRHVLLTRGDTRILNFDKLTYAGNPESLRDLAADPRYDFVRGDINDRAAVADIFKRGFDALVNFAAETHVDRSIEDAATFLHTNVSGTQCLLEAARAARLPRFVHISTDEVYGSAPAGSSFTEETVLDPRSPYAASKASADHFVSAYANTYGVSAIILRCTNNYGPFQFPEKLIPLMIANAQEDKPLPIYGDGLQERDWLFVEDYCRAIVLTLESGTTGEVYNVSAGSPQPNLTIVKTILKHLGKPESLMQYVKDRPGHDRRYALDSSKIRRQLGWKPQVSFEEGIRRTIDWYLSNSAWLDHARSGEYQTYYDRHYTNRSTTFSG
;
A
#
# COMPACT_ATOMS: atom_id res chain seq x y z
N MET A 1 -2.09 -24.57 0.26
CA MET A 1 -0.94 -23.69 -0.07
C MET A 1 -0.36 -23.14 1.22
N ASN A 2 0.98 -23.17 1.38
CA ASN A 2 1.70 -22.51 2.47
C ASN A 2 2.24 -21.16 1.98
N LEU A 3 1.71 -20.07 2.50
CA LEU A 3 2.00 -18.73 2.04
C LEU A 3 2.80 -17.94 3.09
N LEU A 4 3.94 -17.38 2.70
CA LEU A 4 4.64 -16.38 3.48
C LEU A 4 4.15 -14.98 3.06
N VAL A 5 3.69 -14.20 4.03
CA VAL A 5 3.31 -12.80 3.85
C VAL A 5 4.25 -11.93 4.68
N THR A 6 4.98 -11.03 4.06
CA THR A 6 5.79 -10.05 4.78
C THR A 6 5.08 -8.70 4.81
N GLY A 7 5.14 -7.98 5.92
CA GLY A 7 4.38 -6.74 6.08
C GLY A 7 2.86 -6.94 6.22
N GLY A 8 2.45 -8.13 6.70
CA GLY A 8 1.04 -8.50 6.79
C GLY A 8 0.27 -7.81 7.91
N ALA A 9 0.93 -7.14 8.86
CA ALA A 9 0.27 -6.30 9.86
C ALA A 9 -0.03 -4.88 9.35
N GLY A 10 0.45 -4.51 8.14
CA GLY A 10 0.14 -3.26 7.47
C GLY A 10 -1.24 -3.27 6.81
N PHE A 11 -1.64 -2.14 6.23
CA PHE A 11 -2.97 -1.92 5.63
C PHE A 11 -3.34 -2.97 4.57
N ILE A 12 -2.59 -3.04 3.46
CA ILE A 12 -2.93 -3.96 2.36
C ILE A 12 -2.69 -5.41 2.79
N GLY A 13 -1.59 -5.67 3.51
CA GLY A 13 -1.23 -7.01 3.98
C GLY A 13 -2.30 -7.62 4.89
N SER A 14 -2.86 -6.86 5.84
CA SER A 14 -3.91 -7.35 6.74
C SER A 14 -5.23 -7.65 6.00
N ASN A 15 -5.62 -6.79 5.06
CA ASN A 15 -6.78 -7.05 4.19
C ASN A 15 -6.55 -8.28 3.30
N PHE A 16 -5.34 -8.45 2.76
CA PHE A 16 -4.99 -9.62 1.96
C PHE A 16 -5.06 -10.92 2.77
N ILE A 17 -4.48 -10.95 3.98
CA ILE A 17 -4.55 -12.11 4.88
C ILE A 17 -6.02 -12.47 5.17
N ARG A 18 -6.85 -11.48 5.52
CA ARG A 18 -8.29 -11.67 5.73
C ARG A 18 -8.96 -12.25 4.50
N HIS A 19 -8.73 -11.65 3.34
CA HIS A 19 -9.33 -12.08 2.09
C HIS A 19 -8.98 -13.54 1.77
N VAL A 20 -7.71 -13.94 1.91
CA VAL A 20 -7.26 -15.31 1.64
C VAL A 20 -7.88 -16.30 2.62
N LEU A 21 -7.86 -16.02 3.92
CA LEU A 21 -8.41 -16.92 4.92
C LEU A 21 -9.93 -17.10 4.81
N LEU A 22 -10.65 -16.06 4.33
CA LEU A 22 -12.09 -16.10 4.08
C LEU A 22 -12.44 -16.85 2.78
N THR A 23 -11.58 -16.76 1.76
CA THR A 23 -11.92 -17.28 0.41
C THR A 23 -11.18 -18.55 0.02
N ARG A 24 -10.15 -18.95 0.76
CA ARG A 24 -9.30 -20.13 0.48
C ARG A 24 -9.19 -21.01 1.75
N GLY A 25 -9.98 -22.06 1.79
CA GLY A 25 -10.04 -22.96 2.96
C GLY A 25 -8.78 -23.80 3.20
N ASP A 26 -7.97 -24.02 2.17
CA ASP A 26 -6.77 -24.87 2.17
C ASP A 26 -5.44 -24.10 2.31
N THR A 27 -5.50 -22.78 2.44
CA THR A 27 -4.30 -21.94 2.54
C THR A 27 -3.92 -21.68 3.99
N ARG A 28 -2.65 -21.91 4.31
CA ARG A 28 -2.03 -21.50 5.57
C ARG A 28 -1.14 -20.29 5.34
N ILE A 29 -1.15 -19.34 6.27
CA ILE A 29 -0.41 -18.09 6.16
C ILE A 29 0.51 -17.96 7.37
N LEU A 30 1.81 -17.73 7.09
CA LEU A 30 2.73 -17.16 8.06
C LEU A 30 2.91 -15.68 7.74
N ASN A 31 2.55 -14.82 8.67
CA ASN A 31 2.79 -13.39 8.61
C ASN A 31 4.12 -13.05 9.29
N PHE A 32 5.08 -12.52 8.54
CA PHE A 32 6.38 -12.07 9.03
C PHE A 32 6.44 -10.54 8.96
N ASP A 33 6.37 -9.88 10.12
CA ASP A 33 6.27 -8.42 10.19
C ASP A 33 7.14 -7.85 11.31
N LYS A 34 7.80 -6.72 11.05
CA LYS A 34 8.65 -6.03 12.01
C LYS A 34 7.85 -5.27 13.07
N LEU A 35 6.57 -4.96 12.77
CA LEU A 35 5.71 -4.08 13.57
C LEU A 35 6.34 -2.70 13.76
N THR A 36 6.58 -2.01 12.63
CA THR A 36 6.89 -0.58 12.63
C THR A 36 5.65 0.24 12.95
N TYR A 37 5.74 1.55 12.91
CA TYR A 37 4.63 2.46 13.25
C TYR A 37 3.32 2.19 12.48
N ALA A 38 3.39 1.66 11.25
CA ALA A 38 2.22 1.36 10.42
C ALA A 38 1.75 -0.11 10.53
N GLY A 39 2.51 -0.96 11.21
CA GLY A 39 2.17 -2.36 11.47
C GLY A 39 1.32 -2.49 12.72
N ASN A 40 0.01 -2.73 12.57
CA ASN A 40 -0.91 -2.85 13.69
C ASN A 40 -1.44 -4.29 13.85
N PRO A 41 -1.00 -5.04 14.89
CA PRO A 41 -1.48 -6.42 15.12
C PRO A 41 -2.99 -6.51 15.37
N GLU A 42 -3.62 -5.43 15.86
CA GLU A 42 -5.07 -5.40 16.10
C GLU A 42 -5.88 -5.55 14.80
N SER A 43 -5.27 -5.19 13.65
CA SER A 43 -5.89 -5.41 12.35
C SER A 43 -6.16 -6.89 12.02
N LEU A 44 -5.50 -7.82 12.73
CA LEU A 44 -5.63 -9.27 12.54
C LEU A 44 -6.04 -10.00 13.84
N ARG A 45 -6.47 -9.27 14.88
CA ARG A 45 -6.75 -9.82 16.20
C ARG A 45 -7.81 -10.92 16.19
N ASP A 46 -8.84 -10.74 15.40
CA ASP A 46 -9.94 -11.73 15.23
C ASP A 46 -9.52 -13.00 14.48
N LEU A 47 -8.39 -12.95 13.76
CA LEU A 47 -7.79 -14.09 13.06
C LEU A 47 -6.72 -14.80 13.89
N ALA A 48 -6.32 -14.28 15.03
CA ALA A 48 -5.24 -14.82 15.85
C ALA A 48 -5.51 -16.26 16.35
N ALA A 49 -6.78 -16.67 16.43
CA ALA A 49 -7.18 -18.03 16.80
C ALA A 49 -7.40 -18.97 15.60
N ASP A 50 -7.30 -18.50 14.35
CA ASP A 50 -7.44 -19.35 13.17
C ASP A 50 -6.21 -20.26 13.04
N PRO A 51 -6.37 -21.60 13.05
CA PRO A 51 -5.25 -22.55 12.98
C PRO A 51 -4.45 -22.49 11.66
N ARG A 52 -4.93 -21.74 10.68
CA ARG A 52 -4.27 -21.49 9.39
C ARG A 52 -3.41 -20.23 9.41
N TYR A 53 -3.49 -19.41 10.46
CA TYR A 53 -2.73 -18.16 10.60
C TYR A 53 -1.66 -18.31 11.67
N ASP A 54 -0.42 -17.95 11.33
CA ASP A 54 0.71 -17.85 12.26
C ASP A 54 1.38 -16.47 12.10
N PHE A 55 1.92 -15.95 13.18
CA PHE A 55 2.62 -14.68 13.22
C PHE A 55 4.02 -14.84 13.80
N VAL A 56 4.99 -14.26 13.09
CA VAL A 56 6.37 -14.14 13.57
C VAL A 56 6.83 -12.70 13.43
N ARG A 57 7.24 -12.09 14.54
CA ARG A 57 7.85 -10.76 14.52
C ARG A 57 9.29 -10.85 14.02
N GLY A 58 9.63 -10.06 12.98
CA GLY A 58 10.99 -10.00 12.45
C GLY A 58 11.16 -9.01 11.32
N ASP A 59 12.41 -8.67 11.06
CA ASP A 59 12.82 -7.71 10.02
C ASP A 59 13.25 -8.45 8.77
N ILE A 60 12.76 -8.04 7.60
CA ILE A 60 13.18 -8.58 6.30
C ILE A 60 14.66 -8.31 5.98
N ASN A 61 15.31 -7.40 6.69
CA ASN A 61 16.75 -7.15 6.60
C ASN A 61 17.59 -8.09 7.46
N ASP A 62 16.97 -8.79 8.42
CA ASP A 62 17.67 -9.79 9.23
C ASP A 62 17.82 -11.09 8.43
N ARG A 63 18.99 -11.26 7.80
CA ARG A 63 19.30 -12.43 6.97
C ARG A 63 19.16 -13.75 7.73
N ALA A 64 19.51 -13.77 9.02
CA ALA A 64 19.40 -14.99 9.83
C ALA A 64 17.95 -15.35 10.11
N ALA A 65 17.14 -14.36 10.52
CA ALA A 65 15.71 -14.55 10.75
C ALA A 65 14.97 -14.95 9.46
N VAL A 66 15.28 -14.29 8.32
CA VAL A 66 14.70 -14.63 7.02
C VAL A 66 15.10 -16.06 6.61
N ALA A 67 16.37 -16.44 6.74
CA ALA A 67 16.81 -17.80 6.41
C ALA A 67 16.14 -18.87 7.31
N ASP A 68 15.90 -18.55 8.59
CA ASP A 68 15.22 -19.46 9.51
C ASP A 68 13.73 -19.64 9.16
N ILE A 69 13.05 -18.55 8.82
CA ILE A 69 11.65 -18.60 8.35
C ILE A 69 11.53 -19.48 7.09
N PHE A 70 12.43 -19.32 6.12
CA PHE A 70 12.37 -20.11 4.87
C PHE A 70 12.56 -21.62 5.06
N LYS A 71 13.16 -22.07 6.17
CA LYS A 71 13.25 -23.50 6.51
C LYS A 71 11.89 -24.17 6.74
N ARG A 72 10.84 -23.39 7.02
CA ARG A 72 9.46 -23.91 7.20
C ARG A 72 8.82 -24.40 5.90
N GLY A 73 9.36 -24.00 4.74
CA GLY A 73 8.87 -24.39 3.42
C GLY A 73 7.59 -23.66 3.02
N PHE A 74 7.64 -22.93 1.92
CA PHE A 74 6.50 -22.17 1.39
C PHE A 74 6.31 -22.46 -0.09
N ASP A 75 5.05 -22.40 -0.54
CA ASP A 75 4.67 -22.47 -1.94
C ASP A 75 4.78 -21.10 -2.61
N ALA A 76 4.56 -20.04 -1.85
CA ALA A 76 4.65 -18.66 -2.36
C ALA A 76 5.00 -17.65 -1.25
N LEU A 77 5.49 -16.48 -1.68
CA LEU A 77 5.70 -15.29 -0.86
C LEU A 77 5.02 -14.09 -1.50
N VAL A 78 4.32 -13.30 -0.68
CA VAL A 78 3.86 -11.95 -1.06
C VAL A 78 4.55 -10.92 -0.18
N ASN A 79 5.34 -10.04 -0.82
CA ASN A 79 6.12 -9.02 -0.12
C ASN A 79 5.34 -7.70 -0.08
N PHE A 80 4.69 -7.42 1.06
CA PHE A 80 4.12 -6.11 1.39
C PHE A 80 5.05 -5.26 2.24
N ALA A 81 6.09 -5.86 2.87
CA ALA A 81 6.96 -5.14 3.77
C ALA A 81 7.67 -3.99 3.06
N ALA A 82 7.38 -2.77 3.48
CA ALA A 82 7.94 -1.54 2.93
C ALA A 82 7.71 -0.35 3.86
N GLU A 83 8.60 0.62 3.81
CA GLU A 83 8.31 1.99 4.23
C GLU A 83 7.53 2.68 3.10
N THR A 84 6.41 3.38 3.43
CA THR A 84 5.43 3.80 2.41
C THR A 84 5.00 5.26 2.46
N HIS A 85 5.48 6.05 3.43
CA HIS A 85 5.04 7.44 3.57
C HIS A 85 6.00 8.40 2.88
N VAL A 86 5.53 9.07 1.82
CA VAL A 86 6.38 9.96 0.99
C VAL A 86 7.02 11.06 1.82
N ASP A 87 6.26 11.77 2.68
CA ASP A 87 6.82 12.87 3.47
C ASP A 87 7.93 12.39 4.42
N ARG A 88 7.77 11.20 5.05
CA ARG A 88 8.84 10.57 5.85
C ARG A 88 10.07 10.23 5.01
N SER A 89 9.89 9.86 3.74
CA SER A 89 11.01 9.55 2.85
C SER A 89 11.85 10.79 2.49
N ILE A 90 11.24 11.98 2.50
CA ILE A 90 11.93 13.25 2.29
C ILE A 90 12.77 13.61 3.53
N GLU A 91 12.31 13.23 4.72
CA GLU A 91 13.05 13.46 5.97
C GLU A 91 14.16 12.44 6.21
N ASP A 92 13.91 11.15 5.91
CA ASP A 92 14.83 10.04 6.13
C ASP A 92 14.78 9.04 4.96
N ALA A 93 15.49 9.34 3.88
CA ALA A 93 15.60 8.45 2.72
C ALA A 93 16.35 7.14 3.03
N ALA A 94 17.25 7.13 4.02
CA ALA A 94 18.08 5.97 4.34
C ALA A 94 17.25 4.79 4.86
N THR A 95 16.26 5.04 5.69
CA THR A 95 15.31 4.00 6.17
C THR A 95 14.54 3.37 5.00
N PHE A 96 14.15 4.15 4.00
CA PHE A 96 13.46 3.64 2.80
C PHE A 96 14.39 2.78 1.92
N LEU A 97 15.62 3.22 1.72
CA LEU A 97 16.62 2.43 1.01
C LEU A 97 16.88 1.09 1.73
N HIS A 98 17.06 1.14 3.05
CA HIS A 98 17.30 -0.05 3.85
C HIS A 98 16.14 -1.03 3.77
N THR A 99 14.90 -0.60 4.05
CA THR A 99 13.75 -1.50 4.07
C THR A 99 13.35 -1.94 2.66
N ASN A 100 13.14 -0.99 1.75
CA ASN A 100 12.52 -1.29 0.46
C ASN A 100 13.48 -1.97 -0.52
N VAL A 101 14.77 -1.61 -0.49
CA VAL A 101 15.75 -2.18 -1.42
C VAL A 101 16.51 -3.34 -0.77
N SER A 102 17.23 -3.09 0.33
CA SER A 102 18.06 -4.13 0.96
C SER A 102 17.19 -5.27 1.52
N GLY A 103 16.05 -4.95 2.14
CA GLY A 103 15.10 -5.96 2.64
C GLY A 103 14.51 -6.80 1.52
N THR A 104 14.11 -6.19 0.39
CA THR A 104 13.63 -6.94 -0.77
C THR A 104 14.74 -7.83 -1.35
N GLN A 105 15.99 -7.33 -1.44
CA GLN A 105 17.14 -8.13 -1.89
C GLN A 105 17.40 -9.32 -0.96
N CYS A 106 17.28 -9.13 0.36
CA CYS A 106 17.43 -10.21 1.33
C CYS A 106 16.37 -11.32 1.12
N LEU A 107 15.10 -10.94 0.90
CA LEU A 107 14.03 -11.91 0.59
C LEU A 107 14.26 -12.63 -0.75
N LEU A 108 14.76 -11.93 -1.77
CA LEU A 108 15.08 -12.52 -3.07
C LEU A 108 16.22 -13.57 -2.98
N GLU A 109 17.25 -13.31 -2.16
CA GLU A 109 18.32 -14.30 -1.90
C GLU A 109 17.77 -15.54 -1.22
N ALA A 110 16.91 -15.37 -0.21
CA ALA A 110 16.31 -16.50 0.49
C ALA A 110 15.35 -17.28 -0.45
N ALA A 111 14.56 -16.60 -1.27
CA ALA A 111 13.69 -17.21 -2.27
C ALA A 111 14.49 -18.01 -3.30
N ARG A 112 15.61 -17.46 -3.78
CA ARG A 112 16.55 -18.14 -4.69
C ARG A 112 17.11 -19.42 -4.04
N ALA A 113 17.64 -19.31 -2.83
CA ALA A 113 18.25 -20.42 -2.11
C ALA A 113 17.23 -21.54 -1.82
N ALA A 114 16.01 -21.18 -1.47
CA ALA A 114 14.90 -22.11 -1.21
C ALA A 114 14.22 -22.62 -2.49
N ARG A 115 14.57 -22.12 -3.67
CA ARG A 115 13.87 -22.38 -4.94
C ARG A 115 12.37 -22.14 -4.81
N LEU A 116 11.99 -21.00 -4.20
CA LEU A 116 10.60 -20.65 -3.94
C LEU A 116 9.78 -20.68 -5.24
N PRO A 117 8.67 -21.44 -5.31
CA PRO A 117 7.88 -21.55 -6.55
C PRO A 117 7.27 -20.24 -7.04
N ARG A 118 6.96 -19.29 -6.15
CA ARG A 118 6.32 -18.03 -6.50
C ARG A 118 6.69 -16.89 -5.54
N PHE A 119 7.15 -15.76 -6.09
CA PHE A 119 7.43 -14.53 -5.36
C PHE A 119 6.60 -13.39 -5.97
N VAL A 120 5.70 -12.76 -5.21
CA VAL A 120 4.94 -11.59 -5.65
C VAL A 120 5.42 -10.36 -4.89
N HIS A 121 5.94 -9.37 -5.62
CA HIS A 121 6.38 -8.10 -5.08
C HIS A 121 5.32 -7.03 -5.25
N ILE A 122 4.91 -6.40 -4.15
CA ILE A 122 3.95 -5.31 -4.15
C ILE A 122 4.70 -3.99 -4.35
N SER A 123 4.40 -3.31 -5.46
CA SER A 123 4.98 -2.03 -5.86
C SER A 123 3.90 -0.95 -6.00
N THR A 124 4.21 0.18 -6.58
CA THR A 124 3.38 1.38 -6.65
C THR A 124 3.45 2.02 -8.03
N ASP A 125 2.42 2.77 -8.40
CA ASP A 125 2.37 3.64 -9.58
C ASP A 125 3.35 4.82 -9.50
N GLU A 126 3.75 5.22 -8.29
CA GLU A 126 4.68 6.34 -8.08
C GLU A 126 6.06 6.11 -8.74
N VAL A 127 6.41 4.86 -9.06
CA VAL A 127 7.65 4.53 -9.77
C VAL A 127 7.70 5.11 -11.19
N TYR A 128 6.56 5.43 -11.79
CA TYR A 128 6.47 6.01 -13.14
C TYR A 128 6.58 7.52 -13.17
N GLY A 129 6.45 8.20 -12.03
CA GLY A 129 6.37 9.65 -11.95
C GLY A 129 4.98 10.19 -12.33
N SER A 130 4.92 11.46 -12.76
CA SER A 130 3.66 12.15 -13.04
C SER A 130 3.16 11.89 -14.47
N ALA A 131 1.97 11.32 -14.60
CA ALA A 131 1.34 11.06 -15.89
C ALA A 131 0.89 12.36 -16.57
N PRO A 132 1.17 12.57 -17.87
CA PRO A 132 0.59 13.64 -18.64
C PRO A 132 -0.94 13.60 -18.64
N ALA A 133 -1.58 14.75 -18.80
CA ALA A 133 -3.03 14.82 -18.89
C ALA A 133 -3.57 13.93 -20.03
N GLY A 134 -4.62 13.16 -19.75
CA GLY A 134 -5.26 12.28 -20.71
C GLY A 134 -4.49 10.99 -21.07
N SER A 135 -3.31 10.74 -20.46
CA SER A 135 -2.54 9.51 -20.68
C SER A 135 -2.55 8.60 -19.45
N SER A 136 -2.18 7.31 -19.65
CA SER A 136 -1.98 6.36 -18.57
C SER A 136 -0.70 5.57 -18.83
N PHE A 137 0.02 5.22 -17.76
CA PHE A 137 1.24 4.42 -17.85
C PHE A 137 0.93 2.94 -18.07
N THR A 138 1.64 2.33 -19.00
CA THR A 138 1.67 0.87 -19.20
C THR A 138 2.87 0.27 -18.45
N GLU A 139 2.93 -1.04 -18.37
CA GLU A 139 4.05 -1.76 -17.75
C GLU A 139 5.39 -1.57 -18.48
N GLU A 140 5.35 -1.14 -19.75
CA GLU A 140 6.52 -0.85 -20.59
C GLU A 140 7.04 0.60 -20.43
N THR A 141 6.29 1.44 -19.72
CA THR A 141 6.70 2.83 -19.49
C THR A 141 7.97 2.88 -18.64
N VAL A 142 8.92 3.71 -19.05
CA VAL A 142 10.18 3.94 -18.32
C VAL A 142 9.88 4.52 -16.94
N LEU A 143 10.57 4.03 -15.92
CA LEU A 143 10.41 4.52 -14.55
C LEU A 143 11.10 5.88 -14.38
N ASP A 144 10.38 6.87 -13.82
CA ASP A 144 10.85 8.23 -13.55
C ASP A 144 10.44 8.66 -12.12
N PRO A 145 10.92 7.97 -11.07
CA PRO A 145 10.52 8.23 -9.69
C PRO A 145 10.97 9.62 -9.22
N ARG A 146 10.07 10.40 -8.56
CA ARG A 146 10.31 11.79 -8.16
C ARG A 146 10.41 12.01 -6.66
N SER A 147 10.33 10.96 -5.86
CA SER A 147 10.51 11.01 -4.41
C SER A 147 11.47 9.91 -3.95
N PRO A 148 12.13 10.04 -2.78
CA PRO A 148 12.96 8.97 -2.23
C PRO A 148 12.20 7.66 -2.04
N TYR A 149 10.93 7.72 -1.62
CA TYR A 149 10.04 6.55 -1.58
C TYR A 149 9.89 5.89 -2.95
N ALA A 150 9.46 6.67 -3.97
CA ALA A 150 9.27 6.14 -5.32
C ALA A 150 10.57 5.58 -5.89
N ALA A 151 11.72 6.24 -5.67
CA ALA A 151 13.03 5.76 -6.08
C ALA A 151 13.42 4.43 -5.41
N SER A 152 13.12 4.28 -4.11
CA SER A 152 13.38 3.03 -3.39
C SER A 152 12.52 1.88 -3.92
N LYS A 153 11.24 2.14 -4.26
CA LYS A 153 10.35 1.14 -4.85
C LYS A 153 10.76 0.77 -6.28
N ALA A 154 11.14 1.75 -7.11
CA ALA A 154 11.67 1.50 -8.46
C ALA A 154 12.96 0.68 -8.41
N SER A 155 13.85 0.97 -7.45
CA SER A 155 15.07 0.19 -7.23
C SER A 155 14.74 -1.26 -6.84
N ALA A 156 13.76 -1.47 -5.94
CA ALA A 156 13.30 -2.81 -5.57
C ALA A 156 12.73 -3.56 -6.79
N ASP A 157 11.91 -2.91 -7.63
CA ASP A 157 11.40 -3.49 -8.88
C ASP A 157 12.52 -3.96 -9.80
N HIS A 158 13.58 -3.15 -9.95
CA HIS A 158 14.75 -3.52 -10.74
C HIS A 158 15.50 -4.73 -10.15
N PHE A 159 15.63 -4.83 -8.82
CA PHE A 159 16.22 -6.02 -8.18
C PHE A 159 15.36 -7.26 -8.42
N VAL A 160 14.03 -7.16 -8.27
CA VAL A 160 13.10 -8.27 -8.55
C VAL A 160 13.26 -8.76 -9.99
N SER A 161 13.25 -7.82 -10.96
CA SER A 161 13.43 -8.15 -12.39
C SER A 161 14.80 -8.75 -12.68
N ALA A 162 15.88 -8.20 -12.07
CA ALA A 162 17.23 -8.72 -12.23
C ALA A 162 17.36 -10.15 -11.69
N TYR A 163 16.75 -10.46 -10.53
CA TYR A 163 16.76 -11.81 -9.95
C TYR A 163 15.96 -12.80 -10.79
N ALA A 164 14.84 -12.38 -11.35
CA ALA A 164 14.08 -13.20 -12.28
C ALA A 164 14.92 -13.54 -13.53
N ASN A 165 15.56 -12.53 -14.14
CA ASN A 165 16.31 -12.70 -15.38
C ASN A 165 17.66 -13.42 -15.19
N THR A 166 18.38 -13.11 -14.10
CA THR A 166 19.75 -13.62 -13.89
C THR A 166 19.77 -14.98 -13.22
N TYR A 167 18.86 -15.18 -12.25
CA TYR A 167 18.89 -16.37 -11.39
C TYR A 167 17.66 -17.26 -11.57
N GLY A 168 16.70 -16.88 -12.40
CA GLY A 168 15.47 -17.65 -12.63
C GLY A 168 14.51 -17.66 -11.43
N VAL A 169 14.57 -16.66 -10.54
CA VAL A 169 13.62 -16.54 -9.44
C VAL A 169 12.22 -16.33 -10.01
N SER A 170 11.25 -17.15 -9.59
CA SER A 170 9.87 -17.04 -10.07
C SER A 170 9.17 -15.83 -9.47
N ALA A 171 9.55 -14.63 -9.90
CA ALA A 171 9.06 -13.37 -9.35
C ALA A 171 8.10 -12.66 -10.30
N ILE A 172 7.12 -11.95 -9.72
CA ILE A 172 6.14 -11.11 -10.41
C ILE A 172 6.02 -9.80 -9.64
N ILE A 173 5.87 -8.68 -10.35
CA ILE A 173 5.69 -7.35 -9.77
C ILE A 173 4.24 -6.90 -9.99
N LEU A 174 3.59 -6.41 -8.93
CA LEU A 174 2.31 -5.73 -9.02
C LEU A 174 2.49 -4.24 -8.67
N ARG A 175 2.28 -3.35 -9.64
CA ARG A 175 2.24 -1.90 -9.44
C ARG A 175 0.80 -1.46 -9.30
N CYS A 176 0.43 -0.93 -8.15
CA CYS A 176 -0.94 -0.51 -7.89
C CYS A 176 -1.07 1.00 -7.73
N THR A 177 -2.24 1.51 -8.05
CA THR A 177 -2.68 2.87 -7.73
C THR A 177 -2.98 3.02 -6.24
N ASN A 178 -3.43 4.22 -5.82
CA ASN A 178 -3.76 4.49 -4.43
C ASN A 178 -4.86 3.55 -3.91
N ASN A 179 -4.50 2.68 -2.97
CA ASN A 179 -5.48 1.83 -2.29
C ASN A 179 -6.15 2.57 -1.13
N TYR A 180 -7.42 2.27 -0.88
CA TYR A 180 -8.18 2.77 0.26
C TYR A 180 -9.13 1.69 0.79
N GLY A 181 -9.52 1.81 2.06
CA GLY A 181 -10.42 0.84 2.70
C GLY A 181 -10.19 0.71 4.20
N PRO A 182 -10.81 -0.32 4.83
CA PRO A 182 -10.62 -0.69 6.23
C PRO A 182 -9.15 -0.88 6.61
N PHE A 183 -8.79 -0.54 7.85
CA PHE A 183 -7.44 -0.72 8.42
C PHE A 183 -6.34 0.14 7.79
N GLN A 184 -6.65 1.13 6.94
CA GLN A 184 -5.64 2.04 6.41
C GLN A 184 -5.15 3.00 7.51
N PHE A 185 -3.82 3.12 7.65
CA PHE A 185 -3.21 3.94 8.69
C PHE A 185 -3.59 5.42 8.54
N PRO A 186 -3.94 6.13 9.64
CA PRO A 186 -4.58 7.46 9.59
C PRO A 186 -3.67 8.63 9.15
N GLU A 187 -2.42 8.38 8.76
CA GLU A 187 -1.58 9.38 8.08
C GLU A 187 -1.92 9.54 6.58
N LYS A 188 -2.68 8.62 5.99
CA LYS A 188 -3.07 8.66 4.58
C LYS A 188 -4.34 9.50 4.39
N LEU A 189 -4.50 10.07 3.18
CA LEU A 189 -5.52 11.08 2.87
C LEU A 189 -6.91 10.71 3.41
N ILE A 190 -7.49 9.58 2.95
CA ILE A 190 -8.87 9.21 3.27
C ILE A 190 -9.09 9.02 4.77
N PRO A 191 -8.33 8.16 5.49
CA PRO A 191 -8.55 7.99 6.92
C PRO A 191 -8.22 9.24 7.75
N LEU A 192 -7.24 10.05 7.33
CA LEU A 192 -6.92 11.33 7.97
C LEU A 192 -8.13 12.29 7.89
N MET A 193 -8.71 12.44 6.69
CA MET A 193 -9.86 13.33 6.50
C MET A 193 -11.10 12.85 7.28
N ILE A 194 -11.34 11.54 7.32
CA ILE A 194 -12.44 10.97 8.12
C ILE A 194 -12.21 11.26 9.60
N ALA A 195 -11.03 10.96 10.13
CA ALA A 195 -10.70 11.16 11.54
C ALA A 195 -10.83 12.63 11.97
N ASN A 196 -10.27 13.55 11.16
CA ASN A 196 -10.36 14.98 11.46
C ASN A 196 -11.79 15.50 11.35
N ALA A 197 -12.54 15.09 10.33
CA ALA A 197 -13.94 15.53 10.16
C ALA A 197 -14.84 15.04 11.30
N GLN A 198 -14.62 13.84 11.85
CA GLN A 198 -15.36 13.35 13.03
C GLN A 198 -15.18 14.26 14.24
N GLU A 199 -14.00 14.82 14.42
CA GLU A 199 -13.61 15.67 15.55
C GLU A 199 -13.77 17.17 15.26
N ASP A 200 -14.38 17.56 14.13
CA ASP A 200 -14.51 18.94 13.67
C ASP A 200 -13.16 19.69 13.56
N LYS A 201 -12.07 18.92 13.33
CA LYS A 201 -10.72 19.45 13.11
C LYS A 201 -10.51 19.87 11.67
N PRO A 202 -9.55 20.80 11.41
CA PRO A 202 -9.18 21.19 10.06
C PRO A 202 -8.74 20.01 9.19
N LEU A 203 -9.18 20.00 7.92
CA LEU A 203 -8.80 19.03 6.89
C LEU A 203 -7.70 19.65 6.01
N PRO A 204 -6.42 19.24 6.14
CA PRO A 204 -5.32 19.85 5.41
C PRO A 204 -5.37 19.47 3.92
N ILE A 205 -5.57 20.46 3.05
CA ILE A 205 -5.54 20.32 1.59
C ILE A 205 -4.19 20.81 1.07
N TYR A 206 -3.39 19.88 0.52
CA TYR A 206 -2.07 20.20 -0.03
C TYR A 206 -2.20 20.98 -1.35
N GLY A 207 -1.52 22.12 -1.45
CA GLY A 207 -1.54 22.94 -2.64
C GLY A 207 -2.95 23.40 -2.98
N ASP A 208 -3.36 23.22 -4.22
CA ASP A 208 -4.70 23.54 -4.74
C ASP A 208 -5.71 22.37 -4.58
N GLY A 209 -5.25 21.21 -4.11
CA GLY A 209 -6.07 20.01 -3.94
C GLY A 209 -6.45 19.30 -5.25
N LEU A 210 -5.91 19.76 -6.39
CA LEU A 210 -6.25 19.24 -7.72
C LEU A 210 -5.29 18.14 -8.20
N GLN A 211 -4.44 17.61 -7.32
CA GLN A 211 -3.67 16.40 -7.64
C GLN A 211 -4.63 15.23 -7.85
N GLU A 212 -4.47 14.54 -8.99
CA GLU A 212 -5.33 13.41 -9.36
C GLU A 212 -4.71 12.08 -8.94
N ARG A 213 -5.53 11.24 -8.33
CA ARG A 213 -5.18 9.87 -7.93
C ARG A 213 -6.28 8.91 -8.37
N ASP A 214 -5.89 7.73 -8.81
CA ASP A 214 -6.82 6.65 -9.06
C ASP A 214 -7.00 5.83 -7.77
N TRP A 215 -8.23 5.71 -7.33
CA TRP A 215 -8.57 5.14 -6.02
C TRP A 215 -9.13 3.73 -6.18
N LEU A 216 -8.34 2.74 -5.78
CA LEU A 216 -8.68 1.33 -5.84
C LEU A 216 -9.11 0.81 -4.46
N PHE A 217 -10.32 0.26 -4.35
CA PHE A 217 -10.76 -0.35 -3.09
C PHE A 217 -9.90 -1.57 -2.76
N VAL A 218 -9.41 -1.66 -1.53
CA VAL A 218 -8.38 -2.64 -1.13
C VAL A 218 -8.75 -4.09 -1.38
N GLU A 219 -10.04 -4.44 -1.27
CA GLU A 219 -10.53 -5.79 -1.55
C GLU A 219 -10.35 -6.17 -3.03
N ASP A 220 -10.54 -5.21 -3.95
CA ASP A 220 -10.28 -5.41 -5.38
C ASP A 220 -8.80 -5.69 -5.65
N TYR A 221 -7.92 -5.02 -4.93
CA TYR A 221 -6.49 -5.28 -5.02
C TYR A 221 -6.12 -6.65 -4.44
N CYS A 222 -6.71 -7.05 -3.31
CA CYS A 222 -6.51 -8.39 -2.74
C CYS A 222 -6.88 -9.49 -3.76
N ARG A 223 -7.97 -9.29 -4.54
CA ARG A 223 -8.34 -10.20 -5.63
C ARG A 223 -7.30 -10.24 -6.74
N ALA A 224 -6.73 -9.08 -7.11
CA ALA A 224 -5.65 -9.03 -8.11
C ALA A 224 -4.42 -9.83 -7.65
N ILE A 225 -4.03 -9.69 -6.38
CA ILE A 225 -2.90 -10.41 -5.81
C ILE A 225 -3.15 -11.93 -5.82
N VAL A 226 -4.36 -12.38 -5.43
CA VAL A 226 -4.73 -13.81 -5.47
C VAL A 226 -4.65 -14.35 -6.90
N LEU A 227 -5.23 -13.67 -7.86
CA LEU A 227 -5.16 -14.09 -9.28
C LEU A 227 -3.71 -14.14 -9.80
N THR A 228 -2.87 -13.19 -9.38
CA THR A 228 -1.45 -13.17 -9.72
C THR A 228 -0.69 -14.34 -9.10
N LEU A 229 -0.99 -14.69 -7.85
CA LEU A 229 -0.43 -15.88 -7.20
C LEU A 229 -0.79 -17.16 -7.95
N GLU A 230 -2.04 -17.29 -8.36
CA GLU A 230 -2.57 -18.51 -8.99
C GLU A 230 -2.19 -18.64 -10.47
N SER A 231 -2.20 -17.53 -11.22
CA SER A 231 -2.16 -17.57 -12.69
C SER A 231 -1.21 -16.56 -13.33
N GLY A 232 -0.51 -15.72 -12.54
CA GLY A 232 0.41 -14.74 -13.08
C GLY A 232 1.64 -15.36 -13.74
N THR A 233 2.12 -14.76 -14.81
CA THR A 233 3.31 -15.21 -15.55
C THR A 233 4.58 -14.73 -14.85
N THR A 234 5.51 -15.65 -14.60
CA THR A 234 6.82 -15.33 -14.00
C THR A 234 7.59 -14.32 -14.85
N GLY A 235 8.24 -13.37 -14.21
CA GLY A 235 9.01 -12.30 -14.86
C GLY A 235 8.17 -11.09 -15.27
N GLU A 236 6.83 -11.20 -15.21
CA GLU A 236 5.94 -10.14 -15.64
C GLU A 236 5.71 -9.05 -14.57
N VAL A 237 5.39 -7.87 -15.06
CA VAL A 237 4.85 -6.76 -14.29
C VAL A 237 3.38 -6.59 -14.65
N TYR A 238 2.53 -6.33 -13.67
CA TYR A 238 1.13 -6.01 -13.88
C TYR A 238 0.76 -4.69 -13.19
N ASN A 239 0.18 -3.77 -13.94
CA ASN A 239 -0.46 -2.59 -13.41
C ASN A 239 -1.87 -2.92 -12.92
N VAL A 240 -2.23 -2.42 -11.73
CA VAL A 240 -3.53 -2.65 -11.12
C VAL A 240 -4.15 -1.32 -10.73
N SER A 241 -5.25 -0.95 -11.40
CA SER A 241 -5.93 0.34 -11.22
C SER A 241 -7.44 0.23 -11.39
N ALA A 242 -8.20 1.11 -10.73
CA ALA A 242 -9.64 1.23 -10.96
C ALA A 242 -9.94 1.84 -12.34
N GLY A 243 -9.05 2.70 -12.84
CA GLY A 243 -9.16 3.37 -14.13
C GLY A 243 -10.03 4.63 -14.10
N SER A 244 -10.15 5.27 -12.94
CA SER A 244 -10.97 6.47 -12.74
C SER A 244 -10.25 7.49 -11.82
N PRO A 245 -9.20 8.17 -12.30
CA PRO A 245 -8.51 9.18 -11.51
C PRO A 245 -9.45 10.31 -11.06
N GLN A 246 -9.34 10.71 -9.79
CA GLN A 246 -10.12 11.75 -9.17
C GLN A 246 -9.22 12.79 -8.49
N PRO A 247 -9.55 14.10 -8.55
CA PRO A 247 -8.88 15.11 -7.74
C PRO A 247 -9.03 14.84 -6.25
N ASN A 248 -7.96 15.04 -5.46
CA ASN A 248 -8.01 14.87 -4.01
C ASN A 248 -9.12 15.71 -3.36
N LEU A 249 -9.36 16.92 -3.87
CA LEU A 249 -10.45 17.79 -3.40
C LEU A 249 -11.83 17.14 -3.54
N THR A 250 -12.08 16.39 -4.63
CA THR A 250 -13.32 15.64 -4.85
C THR A 250 -13.51 14.57 -3.75
N ILE A 251 -12.43 13.87 -3.39
CA ILE A 251 -12.45 12.84 -2.34
C ILE A 251 -12.83 13.48 -1.00
N VAL A 252 -12.19 14.60 -0.64
CA VAL A 252 -12.46 15.30 0.63
C VAL A 252 -13.89 15.80 0.70
N LYS A 253 -14.41 16.41 -0.36
CA LYS A 253 -15.82 16.85 -0.44
C LYS A 253 -16.79 15.68 -0.32
N THR A 254 -16.48 14.54 -0.93
CA THR A 254 -17.29 13.32 -0.81
C THR A 254 -17.35 12.82 0.64
N ILE A 255 -16.22 12.83 1.35
CA ILE A 255 -16.14 12.44 2.77
C ILE A 255 -16.98 13.41 3.62
N LEU A 256 -16.79 14.73 3.46
CA LEU A 256 -17.55 15.74 4.20
C LEU A 256 -19.06 15.60 3.98
N LYS A 257 -19.48 15.44 2.73
CA LYS A 257 -20.89 15.22 2.38
C LYS A 257 -21.47 13.98 3.07
N HIS A 258 -20.73 12.87 3.07
CA HIS A 258 -21.18 11.62 3.71
C HIS A 258 -21.32 11.77 5.23
N LEU A 259 -20.39 12.50 5.85
CA LEU A 259 -20.38 12.73 7.30
C LEU A 259 -21.32 13.89 7.73
N GLY A 260 -21.97 14.59 6.79
CA GLY A 260 -22.80 15.76 7.09
C GLY A 260 -21.99 16.94 7.67
N LYS A 261 -20.71 17.07 7.30
CA LYS A 261 -19.81 18.10 7.80
C LYS A 261 -19.63 19.24 6.77
N PRO A 262 -19.41 20.49 7.24
CA PRO A 262 -19.31 21.64 6.35
C PRO A 262 -17.95 21.70 5.63
N GLU A 263 -17.95 22.22 4.39
CA GLU A 263 -16.71 22.45 3.61
C GLU A 263 -15.76 23.48 4.26
N SER A 264 -16.23 24.28 5.21
CA SER A 264 -15.39 25.21 5.98
C SER A 264 -14.32 24.54 6.84
N LEU A 265 -14.40 23.22 7.03
CA LEU A 265 -13.33 22.45 7.68
C LEU A 265 -12.09 22.29 6.77
N MET A 266 -12.21 22.47 5.45
CA MET A 266 -11.08 22.38 4.54
C MET A 266 -10.11 23.58 4.76
N GLN A 267 -8.84 23.23 4.99
CA GLN A 267 -7.76 24.22 5.18
C GLN A 267 -6.64 23.96 4.17
N TYR A 268 -6.41 24.91 3.27
CA TYR A 268 -5.31 24.82 2.31
C TYR A 268 -3.97 25.04 3.01
N VAL A 269 -3.02 24.12 2.76
CA VAL A 269 -1.68 24.15 3.34
C VAL A 269 -0.63 24.12 2.23
N LYS A 270 0.61 24.53 2.55
CA LYS A 270 1.73 24.47 1.61
C LYS A 270 1.91 23.06 1.06
N ASP A 271 2.08 22.96 -0.26
CA ASP A 271 2.34 21.68 -0.92
C ASP A 271 3.71 21.09 -0.54
N ARG A 272 3.87 19.78 -0.73
CA ARG A 272 5.13 19.09 -0.49
C ARG A 272 6.06 19.19 -1.71
N PRO A 273 7.39 19.19 -1.52
CA PRO A 273 8.33 19.09 -2.65
C PRO A 273 8.11 17.79 -3.45
N GLY A 274 8.25 17.89 -4.78
CA GLY A 274 8.13 16.73 -5.65
C GLY A 274 6.73 16.08 -5.70
N HIS A 275 5.67 16.84 -5.40
CA HIS A 275 4.31 16.31 -5.42
C HIS A 275 3.82 16.12 -6.84
N ASP A 276 3.79 14.90 -7.31
CA ASP A 276 3.30 14.56 -8.64
C ASP A 276 1.84 14.97 -8.85
N ARG A 277 1.58 15.57 -10.00
CA ARG A 277 0.25 16.12 -10.31
C ARG A 277 -0.78 15.03 -10.56
N ARG A 278 -0.40 13.94 -11.23
CA ARG A 278 -1.35 12.91 -11.65
C ARG A 278 -0.69 11.53 -11.68
N TYR A 279 -1.39 10.54 -11.11
CA TYR A 279 -1.10 9.13 -11.29
C TYR A 279 -2.25 8.46 -12.03
N ALA A 280 -1.92 7.73 -13.09
CA ALA A 280 -2.89 6.96 -13.85
C ALA A 280 -2.20 5.74 -14.50
N LEU A 281 -2.74 4.56 -14.28
CA LEU A 281 -2.25 3.31 -14.84
C LEU A 281 -3.24 2.74 -15.86
N ASP A 282 -2.70 2.13 -16.90
CA ASP A 282 -3.44 1.20 -17.76
C ASP A 282 -3.34 -0.21 -17.19
N SER A 283 -4.45 -0.78 -16.77
CA SER A 283 -4.57 -2.15 -16.27
C SER A 283 -5.09 -3.16 -17.30
N SER A 284 -5.00 -2.83 -18.60
CA SER A 284 -5.48 -3.70 -19.69
C SER A 284 -4.77 -5.06 -19.72
N LYS A 285 -3.48 -5.10 -19.33
CA LYS A 285 -2.70 -6.34 -19.32
C LYS A 285 -3.24 -7.35 -18.31
N ILE A 286 -3.41 -6.96 -17.06
CA ILE A 286 -3.95 -7.86 -16.03
C ILE A 286 -5.39 -8.27 -16.35
N ARG A 287 -6.19 -7.37 -16.95
CA ARG A 287 -7.55 -7.68 -17.41
C ARG A 287 -7.56 -8.75 -18.48
N ARG A 288 -6.70 -8.64 -19.50
CA ARG A 288 -6.62 -9.61 -20.60
C ARG A 288 -6.03 -10.95 -20.18
N GLN A 289 -4.96 -10.92 -19.38
CA GLN A 289 -4.21 -12.14 -19.07
C GLN A 289 -4.77 -12.91 -17.90
N LEU A 290 -5.27 -12.21 -16.86
CA LEU A 290 -5.74 -12.84 -15.62
C LEU A 290 -7.25 -12.68 -15.39
N GLY A 291 -7.99 -12.01 -16.29
CA GLY A 291 -9.43 -11.79 -16.16
C GLY A 291 -9.83 -10.86 -15.03
N TRP A 292 -8.86 -10.18 -14.40
CA TRP A 292 -9.14 -9.28 -13.29
C TRP A 292 -9.90 -8.01 -13.73
N LYS A 293 -10.82 -7.55 -12.89
CA LYS A 293 -11.46 -6.23 -13.01
C LYS A 293 -11.88 -5.74 -11.64
N PRO A 294 -11.89 -4.41 -11.40
CA PRO A 294 -12.46 -3.87 -10.17
C PRO A 294 -13.95 -4.21 -10.12
N GLN A 295 -14.46 -4.54 -8.93
CA GLN A 295 -15.85 -4.92 -8.69
C GLN A 295 -16.58 -3.89 -7.82
N VAL A 296 -15.82 -3.09 -7.06
CA VAL A 296 -16.36 -2.09 -6.14
C VAL A 296 -16.21 -0.71 -6.78
N SER A 297 -17.34 0.01 -6.98
CA SER A 297 -17.27 1.40 -7.45
C SER A 297 -16.66 2.31 -6.38
N PHE A 298 -16.17 3.49 -6.78
CA PHE A 298 -15.63 4.44 -5.82
C PHE A 298 -16.67 4.86 -4.78
N GLU A 299 -17.91 5.12 -5.19
CA GLU A 299 -19.01 5.52 -4.32
C GLU A 299 -19.32 4.47 -3.25
N GLU A 300 -19.36 3.19 -3.65
CA GLU A 300 -19.59 2.09 -2.71
C GLU A 300 -18.39 1.89 -1.79
N GLY A 301 -17.17 1.90 -2.33
CA GLY A 301 -15.95 1.70 -1.57
C GLY A 301 -15.73 2.80 -0.53
N ILE A 302 -15.94 4.08 -0.89
CA ILE A 302 -15.76 5.20 0.05
C ILE A 302 -16.82 5.16 1.17
N ARG A 303 -18.06 4.82 0.85
CA ARG A 303 -19.13 4.61 1.84
C ARG A 303 -18.73 3.50 2.83
N ARG A 304 -18.37 2.31 2.33
CA ARG A 304 -17.92 1.18 3.17
C ARG A 304 -16.72 1.55 4.04
N THR A 305 -15.82 2.36 3.51
CA THR A 305 -14.64 2.83 4.24
C THR A 305 -15.03 3.75 5.38
N ILE A 306 -15.87 4.77 5.12
CA ILE A 306 -16.33 5.70 6.15
C ILE A 306 -17.12 4.95 7.24
N ASP A 307 -18.09 4.10 6.85
CA ASP A 307 -18.90 3.31 7.78
C ASP A 307 -18.02 2.41 8.67
N TRP A 308 -16.92 1.86 8.10
CA TRP A 308 -15.99 1.06 8.87
C TRP A 308 -15.27 1.89 9.95
N TYR A 309 -14.74 3.08 9.60
CA TYR A 309 -14.06 3.96 10.60
C TYR A 309 -15.01 4.44 11.68
N LEU A 310 -16.27 4.75 11.32
CA LEU A 310 -17.31 5.12 12.30
C LEU A 310 -17.60 3.98 13.29
N SER A 311 -17.59 2.74 12.81
CA SER A 311 -17.88 1.55 13.62
C SER A 311 -16.66 1.00 14.38
N ASN A 312 -15.43 1.46 14.07
CA ASN A 312 -14.18 0.97 14.63
C ASN A 312 -13.32 2.09 15.23
N SER A 313 -13.96 3.00 15.98
CA SER A 313 -13.27 4.16 16.60
C SER A 313 -12.12 3.73 17.52
N ALA A 314 -12.30 2.66 18.30
CA ALA A 314 -11.25 2.14 19.19
C ALA A 314 -9.98 1.72 18.42
N TRP A 315 -10.11 1.12 17.23
CA TRP A 315 -8.97 0.81 16.38
C TRP A 315 -8.29 2.10 15.87
N LEU A 316 -9.11 3.08 15.45
CA LEU A 316 -8.61 4.38 14.97
C LEU A 316 -7.86 5.13 16.08
N ASP A 317 -8.41 5.17 17.30
CA ASP A 317 -7.79 5.83 18.44
C ASP A 317 -6.45 5.19 18.81
N HIS A 318 -6.38 3.85 18.79
CA HIS A 318 -5.12 3.14 19.02
C HIS A 318 -4.10 3.45 17.92
N ALA A 319 -4.50 3.41 16.65
CA ALA A 319 -3.62 3.72 15.52
C ALA A 319 -3.11 5.18 15.54
N ARG A 320 -3.86 6.10 16.16
CA ARG A 320 -3.51 7.53 16.32
C ARG A 320 -2.71 7.83 17.58
N SER A 321 -2.41 6.85 18.41
CA SER A 321 -1.62 7.02 19.63
C SER A 321 -0.11 6.99 19.37
N GLY A 322 0.67 7.40 20.36
CA GLY A 322 2.14 7.25 20.34
C GLY A 322 2.83 8.02 19.22
N GLU A 323 3.61 7.32 18.40
CA GLU A 323 4.42 7.93 17.33
C GLU A 323 3.60 8.69 16.29
N TYR A 324 2.37 8.25 16.01
CA TYR A 324 1.48 8.97 15.10
C TYR A 324 1.15 10.38 15.63
N GLN A 325 0.80 10.52 16.92
CA GLN A 325 0.46 11.82 17.48
C GLN A 325 1.65 12.77 17.40
N THR A 326 2.86 12.30 17.72
CA THR A 326 4.09 13.09 17.60
C THR A 326 4.35 13.55 16.17
N TYR A 327 4.14 12.63 15.18
CA TYR A 327 4.27 12.94 13.76
C TYR A 327 3.22 13.97 13.33
N TYR A 328 1.93 13.79 13.71
CA TYR A 328 0.82 14.66 13.36
C TYR A 328 1.06 16.10 13.85
N ASP A 329 1.44 16.26 15.13
CA ASP A 329 1.66 17.57 15.72
C ASP A 329 2.80 18.32 15.01
N ARG A 330 3.89 17.64 14.67
CA ARG A 330 5.01 18.23 13.95
C ARG A 330 4.66 18.64 12.51
N HIS A 331 3.87 17.84 11.79
CA HIS A 331 3.60 18.06 10.36
C HIS A 331 2.42 18.97 10.08
N TYR A 332 1.37 18.92 10.89
CA TYR A 332 0.12 19.61 10.60
C TYR A 332 -0.14 20.82 11.52
N THR A 333 0.18 20.75 12.79
CA THR A 333 -0.07 21.84 13.72
C THR A 333 0.84 23.07 13.45
N ASN A 334 2.06 22.84 12.98
CA ASN A 334 3.05 23.88 12.69
C ASN A 334 3.21 24.20 11.20
N ARG A 335 2.42 23.60 10.32
CA ARG A 335 2.51 23.84 8.88
C ARG A 335 1.87 25.20 8.54
N SER A 336 2.66 26.14 8.04
CA SER A 336 2.17 27.48 7.72
C SER A 336 1.02 27.48 6.72
N THR A 337 -0.04 28.25 7.04
CA THR A 337 -1.27 28.40 6.26
C THR A 337 -1.15 29.39 5.09
N THR A 338 0.04 29.69 4.57
CA THR A 338 0.20 30.71 3.53
C THR A 338 0.35 30.11 2.14
N PHE A 339 -0.75 30.09 1.41
CA PHE A 339 -0.74 30.35 -0.03
C PHE A 339 -0.80 31.87 -0.21
N SER A 340 0.34 32.53 -0.42
CA SER A 340 0.38 33.78 -1.15
C SER A 340 0.45 33.41 -2.62
N GLY A 341 -0.62 33.76 -3.36
CA GLY A 341 -0.88 33.48 -4.76
C GLY A 341 0.19 33.91 -5.74
#